data_9ed540b0ca5da1ab217122ddfdb292ca
#
_entry.id   9ed540b0ca5da1ab217122ddfdb292ca
#
_cell.length_a   1.000
_cell.length_b   1.000
_cell.length_c   1.000
_cell.angle_alpha   90.00
_cell.angle_beta   90.00
_cell.angle_gamma   90.00
#
_symmetry.space_group_name_H-M   'P 1'
#
loop_
_entity.id
_entity.type
_entity.pdbx_description
1 polymer ?
#
loop_
_entity_poly.entity_id
_entity_poly.type
_entity_poly.pdbx_seq_one_letter_code
_entity_poly.pdbx_strand_id
1 'polypeptide(L)'
;FKKEFEVTLGSRNNKNNFLVEKKTSCKTFPLDITNVNSIRDAITYCKPDIIIHAGATKFVGLSEVHPFECADVNIMGSCNVARTAIDKGVKLVIGISTDAATQPIQNFYGMSKAIMEKVFLSANKLSKTNFLCVRYGNVAWSTGSVFPIWQEMHKKNKMILTTGPYMRRFFFTADDAVDLVYTALKNHKKVTGKILCPEMRSSRMIDILKVWIKKFGGEYKIVSEREGDRLDEYL
;
A
#
# COMPACT_ATOMS: atom_id res chain seq x y z
N PHE A 1 -13.62 1.84 -10.82
CA PHE A 1 -12.85 2.71 -11.73
C PHE A 1 -13.15 2.41 -13.20
N LYS A 2 -13.02 1.17 -13.69
CA LYS A 2 -13.19 0.80 -15.10
C LYS A 2 -14.51 1.26 -15.75
N LYS A 3 -15.58 1.40 -14.98
CA LYS A 3 -16.87 1.88 -15.52
C LYS A 3 -16.87 3.36 -15.88
N GLU A 4 -15.96 4.14 -15.30
CA GLU A 4 -15.92 5.62 -15.44
C GLU A 4 -14.60 6.11 -16.04
N PHE A 5 -13.56 5.28 -16.08
CA PHE A 5 -12.21 5.65 -16.51
C PHE A 5 -11.63 4.61 -17.45
N GLU A 6 -10.82 5.04 -18.40
CA GLU A 6 -9.90 4.15 -19.11
C GLU A 6 -8.74 3.84 -18.14
N VAL A 7 -8.60 2.55 -17.79
CA VAL A 7 -7.62 2.11 -16.79
C VAL A 7 -6.52 1.31 -17.45
N THR A 8 -5.27 1.74 -17.26
CA THR A 8 -4.07 0.95 -17.58
C THR A 8 -3.38 0.56 -16.27
N LEU A 9 -2.97 -0.69 -16.15
CA LEU A 9 -2.31 -1.22 -14.96
C LEU A 9 -0.83 -1.45 -15.26
N GLY A 10 0.05 -1.05 -14.32
CA GLY A 10 1.49 -1.19 -14.45
C GLY A 10 2.12 -1.97 -13.31
N SER A 11 2.96 -2.95 -13.60
CA SER A 11 3.81 -3.61 -12.61
C SER A 11 5.07 -4.23 -13.22
N ARG A 12 6.06 -4.54 -12.38
CA ARG A 12 7.28 -5.27 -12.78
C ARG A 12 7.01 -6.74 -13.15
N ASN A 13 5.93 -7.31 -12.62
CA ASN A 13 5.64 -8.73 -12.77
C ASN A 13 4.79 -8.99 -14.01
N ASN A 14 5.42 -9.34 -15.14
CA ASN A 14 4.74 -9.59 -16.41
C ASN A 14 3.73 -10.75 -16.34
N LYS A 15 3.98 -11.78 -15.53
CA LYS A 15 2.99 -12.86 -15.31
C LYS A 15 1.72 -12.33 -14.67
N ASN A 16 1.87 -11.49 -13.64
CA ASN A 16 0.72 -10.86 -13.00
C ASN A 16 0.01 -9.88 -13.96
N ASN A 17 0.75 -9.10 -14.74
CA ASN A 17 0.17 -8.22 -15.76
C ASN A 17 -0.74 -9.01 -16.69
N PHE A 18 -0.23 -10.11 -17.27
CA PHE A 18 -1.01 -10.97 -18.16
C PHE A 18 -2.27 -11.56 -17.49
N LEU A 19 -2.16 -12.06 -16.26
CA LEU A 19 -3.30 -12.60 -15.53
C LEU A 19 -4.37 -11.54 -15.23
N VAL A 20 -3.92 -10.35 -14.82
CA VAL A 20 -4.82 -9.23 -14.51
C VAL A 20 -5.50 -8.72 -15.77
N GLU A 21 -4.78 -8.61 -16.89
CA GLU A 21 -5.36 -8.23 -18.17
C GLU A 21 -6.48 -9.19 -18.59
N LYS A 22 -6.23 -10.51 -18.51
CA LYS A 22 -7.25 -11.52 -18.79
C LYS A 22 -8.48 -11.39 -17.87
N LYS A 23 -8.25 -11.13 -16.57
CA LYS A 23 -9.32 -11.05 -15.57
C LYS A 23 -10.13 -9.78 -15.67
N THR A 24 -9.49 -8.65 -15.99
CA THR A 24 -10.11 -7.32 -15.90
C THR A 24 -10.41 -6.73 -17.29
N SER A 25 -9.80 -7.23 -18.35
CA SER A 25 -9.76 -6.61 -19.67
C SER A 25 -9.23 -5.16 -19.66
N CYS A 26 -8.45 -4.79 -18.65
CA CYS A 26 -7.71 -3.54 -18.64
C CYS A 26 -6.37 -3.75 -19.35
N LYS A 27 -5.93 -2.76 -20.13
CA LYS A 27 -4.57 -2.75 -20.67
C LYS A 27 -3.54 -2.85 -19.56
N THR A 28 -2.44 -3.55 -19.81
CA THR A 28 -1.31 -3.61 -18.86
C THR A 28 -0.04 -3.08 -19.51
N PHE A 29 0.89 -2.62 -18.67
CA PHE A 29 2.19 -2.11 -19.11
C PHE A 29 3.28 -2.60 -18.15
N PRO A 30 4.42 -3.13 -18.66
CA PRO A 30 5.58 -3.43 -17.82
C PRO A 30 6.12 -2.14 -17.20
N LEU A 31 6.12 -2.05 -15.88
CA LEU A 31 6.46 -0.81 -15.18
C LEU A 31 7.35 -1.07 -13.98
N ASP A 32 8.58 -0.56 -14.05
CA ASP A 32 9.50 -0.49 -12.92
C ASP A 32 9.68 0.96 -12.46
N ILE A 33 9.21 1.28 -11.27
CA ILE A 33 9.29 2.64 -10.71
C ILE A 33 10.70 3.04 -10.28
N THR A 34 11.61 2.09 -10.14
CA THR A 34 13.03 2.38 -9.87
C THR A 34 13.76 2.88 -11.12
N ASN A 35 13.19 2.59 -12.29
CA ASN A 35 13.73 3.02 -13.58
C ASN A 35 12.91 4.18 -14.17
N VAL A 36 13.51 5.37 -14.20
CA VAL A 36 12.89 6.60 -14.73
C VAL A 36 12.43 6.44 -16.18
N ASN A 37 13.19 5.73 -17.03
CA ASN A 37 12.83 5.52 -18.41
C ASN A 37 11.57 4.65 -18.51
N SER A 38 11.45 3.60 -17.69
CA SER A 38 10.25 2.76 -17.64
C SER A 38 8.99 3.59 -17.30
N ILE A 39 9.10 4.53 -16.33
CA ILE A 39 7.97 5.43 -15.99
C ILE A 39 7.68 6.39 -17.17
N ARG A 40 8.72 6.95 -17.78
CA ARG A 40 8.58 7.89 -18.89
C ARG A 40 7.88 7.23 -20.08
N ASP A 41 8.27 6.00 -20.42
CA ASP A 41 7.68 5.21 -21.50
C ASP A 41 6.21 4.90 -21.19
N ALA A 42 5.91 4.45 -19.96
CA ALA A 42 4.54 4.17 -19.54
C ALA A 42 3.65 5.42 -19.64
N ILE A 43 4.10 6.57 -19.13
CA ILE A 43 3.32 7.82 -19.19
C ILE A 43 3.18 8.31 -20.64
N THR A 44 4.22 8.18 -21.44
CA THR A 44 4.16 8.59 -22.86
C THR A 44 3.20 7.71 -23.66
N TYR A 45 3.16 6.40 -23.37
CA TYR A 45 2.26 5.45 -24.02
C TYR A 45 0.81 5.63 -23.56
N CYS A 46 0.58 5.70 -22.24
CA CYS A 46 -0.77 5.73 -21.66
C CYS A 46 -1.39 7.13 -21.66
N LYS A 47 -0.57 8.18 -21.64
CA LYS A 47 -0.97 9.60 -21.48
C LYS A 47 -2.01 9.79 -20.35
N PRO A 48 -1.73 9.34 -19.13
CA PRO A 48 -2.72 9.34 -18.07
C PRO A 48 -2.97 10.75 -17.56
N ASP A 49 -4.23 11.10 -17.32
CA ASP A 49 -4.61 12.28 -16.55
C ASP A 49 -4.31 12.10 -15.06
N ILE A 50 -4.39 10.85 -14.59
CA ILE A 50 -4.32 10.48 -13.17
C ILE A 50 -3.40 9.29 -12.99
N ILE A 51 -2.51 9.37 -12.01
CA ILE A 51 -1.68 8.25 -11.56
C ILE A 51 -2.08 7.85 -10.14
N ILE A 52 -2.41 6.58 -9.92
CA ILE A 52 -2.53 5.98 -8.60
C ILE A 52 -1.24 5.23 -8.32
N HIS A 53 -0.38 5.80 -7.48
CA HIS A 53 0.92 5.24 -7.14
C HIS A 53 0.79 4.26 -5.97
N ALA A 54 0.63 2.97 -6.30
CA ALA A 54 0.55 1.86 -5.36
C ALA A 54 1.81 0.96 -5.36
N GLY A 55 2.82 1.32 -6.14
CA GLY A 55 4.08 0.57 -6.22
C GLY A 55 4.90 0.74 -4.93
N ALA A 56 5.16 -0.36 -4.22
CA ALA A 56 5.99 -0.35 -3.00
C ALA A 56 6.43 -1.77 -2.62
N THR A 57 7.53 -1.89 -1.87
CA THR A 57 7.75 -3.03 -0.98
C THR A 57 6.96 -2.77 0.31
N LYS A 58 6.28 -3.79 0.84
CA LYS A 58 5.33 -3.60 1.96
C LYS A 58 5.58 -4.48 3.18
N PHE A 59 6.59 -5.31 3.12
CA PHE A 59 6.90 -6.26 4.18
C PHE A 59 7.84 -5.61 5.20
N VAL A 60 7.34 -5.30 6.39
CA VAL A 60 8.10 -4.63 7.47
C VAL A 60 9.41 -5.35 7.75
N GLY A 61 9.39 -6.65 8.09
CA GLY A 61 10.61 -7.38 8.41
C GLY A 61 11.61 -7.47 7.25
N LEU A 62 11.14 -7.58 5.99
CA LEU A 62 12.06 -7.55 4.84
C LEU A 62 12.67 -6.17 4.63
N SER A 63 11.95 -5.11 4.96
CA SER A 63 12.48 -3.75 4.86
C SER A 63 13.58 -3.45 5.88
N GLU A 64 13.56 -4.12 7.04
CA GLU A 64 14.65 -4.05 8.02
C GLU A 64 15.90 -4.79 7.52
N VAL A 65 15.72 -5.98 6.94
CA VAL A 65 16.83 -6.80 6.44
C VAL A 65 17.40 -6.30 5.10
N HIS A 66 16.56 -5.73 4.25
CA HIS A 66 16.92 -5.21 2.92
C HIS A 66 16.53 -3.73 2.75
N PRO A 67 17.13 -2.82 3.55
CA PRO A 67 16.74 -1.40 3.57
C PRO A 67 17.03 -0.70 2.24
N PHE A 68 18.06 -1.08 1.51
CA PHE A 68 18.39 -0.48 0.20
C PHE A 68 17.31 -0.76 -0.85
N GLU A 69 16.81 -2.00 -0.94
CA GLU A 69 15.67 -2.34 -1.84
C GLU A 69 14.43 -1.53 -1.47
N CYS A 70 14.17 -1.39 -0.17
CA CYS A 70 13.04 -0.58 0.30
C CYS A 70 13.23 0.90 -0.04
N ALA A 71 14.43 1.45 0.11
CA ALA A 71 14.74 2.83 -0.26
C ALA A 71 14.59 3.06 -1.76
N ASP A 72 15.15 2.17 -2.58
CA ASP A 72 15.09 2.29 -4.04
C ASP A 72 13.65 2.25 -4.55
N VAL A 73 12.82 1.33 -4.04
CA VAL A 73 11.44 1.20 -4.48
C VAL A 73 10.56 2.29 -3.87
N ASN A 74 10.54 2.42 -2.52
CA ASN A 74 9.54 3.26 -1.86
C ASN A 74 9.90 4.74 -1.88
N ILE A 75 11.18 5.08 -1.79
CA ILE A 75 11.65 6.47 -1.75
C ILE A 75 12.00 6.93 -3.17
N MET A 76 13.04 6.32 -3.77
CA MET A 76 13.50 6.77 -5.09
C MET A 76 12.46 6.52 -6.17
N GLY A 77 11.78 5.37 -6.15
CA GLY A 77 10.67 5.07 -7.06
C GLY A 77 9.55 6.11 -6.97
N SER A 78 9.17 6.53 -5.76
CA SER A 78 8.18 7.60 -5.56
C SER A 78 8.66 8.96 -6.05
N CYS A 79 9.94 9.30 -5.83
CA CYS A 79 10.55 10.51 -6.38
C CYS A 79 10.54 10.49 -7.92
N ASN A 80 10.86 9.35 -8.52
CA ASN A 80 10.85 9.19 -9.98
C ASN A 80 9.44 9.37 -10.55
N VAL A 81 8.42 8.77 -9.90
CA VAL A 81 7.02 8.96 -10.30
C VAL A 81 6.62 10.42 -10.21
N ALA A 82 6.94 11.11 -9.11
CA ALA A 82 6.59 12.52 -8.92
C ALA A 82 7.23 13.40 -9.99
N ARG A 83 8.54 13.30 -10.20
CA ARG A 83 9.29 14.07 -11.20
C ARG A 83 8.74 13.83 -12.61
N THR A 84 8.58 12.56 -13.00
CA THR A 84 8.10 12.24 -14.35
C THR A 84 6.67 12.68 -14.56
N ALA A 85 5.79 12.59 -13.55
CA ALA A 85 4.42 13.09 -13.61
C ALA A 85 4.39 14.62 -13.83
N ILE A 86 5.25 15.37 -13.13
CA ILE A 86 5.40 16.83 -13.30
C ILE A 86 5.90 17.14 -14.72
N ASP A 87 6.99 16.51 -15.15
CA ASP A 87 7.61 16.74 -16.46
C ASP A 87 6.64 16.45 -17.62
N LYS A 88 5.76 15.46 -17.46
CA LYS A 88 4.78 15.04 -18.46
C LYS A 88 3.42 15.73 -18.33
N GLY A 89 3.24 16.59 -17.34
CA GLY A 89 1.99 17.36 -17.17
C GLY A 89 0.80 16.52 -16.71
N VAL A 90 1.03 15.42 -15.95
CA VAL A 90 -0.05 14.64 -15.34
C VAL A 90 -0.85 15.54 -14.40
N LYS A 91 -2.18 15.44 -14.43
CA LYS A 91 -3.04 16.36 -13.66
C LYS A 91 -3.09 16.03 -12.18
N LEU A 92 -3.07 14.73 -11.84
CA LEU A 92 -3.23 14.25 -10.46
C LEU A 92 -2.40 13.00 -10.19
N VAL A 93 -1.72 12.97 -9.05
CA VAL A 93 -1.06 11.77 -8.50
C VAL A 93 -1.61 11.48 -7.11
N ILE A 94 -2.10 10.27 -6.90
CA ILE A 94 -2.58 9.77 -5.61
C ILE A 94 -1.58 8.73 -5.08
N GLY A 95 -0.90 9.05 -3.98
CA GLY A 95 0.03 8.13 -3.31
C GLY A 95 -0.70 7.23 -2.31
N ILE A 96 -0.49 5.92 -2.43
CA ILE A 96 -1.01 4.96 -1.45
C ILE A 96 -0.03 4.84 -0.29
N SER A 97 -0.48 5.21 0.91
CA SER A 97 0.30 5.17 2.15
C SER A 97 -0.30 4.22 3.19
N THR A 98 0.19 4.28 4.41
CA THR A 98 -0.09 3.33 5.48
C THR A 98 -0.14 4.03 6.84
N ASP A 99 -0.81 3.43 7.82
CA ASP A 99 -0.77 3.79 9.24
C ASP A 99 0.66 3.71 9.81
N ALA A 100 1.50 2.79 9.29
CA ALA A 100 2.91 2.70 9.69
C ALA A 100 3.73 3.99 9.43
N ALA A 101 3.27 4.88 8.54
CA ALA A 101 3.87 6.19 8.28
C ALA A 101 3.54 7.25 9.35
N THR A 102 2.69 6.93 10.34
CA THR A 102 2.30 7.85 11.40
C THR A 102 3.29 7.81 12.57
N GLN A 103 3.58 8.96 13.14
CA GLN A 103 4.45 9.08 14.32
C GLN A 103 3.86 8.39 15.56
N PRO A 104 4.70 7.76 16.41
CA PRO A 104 6.13 7.56 16.25
C PRO A 104 6.44 6.44 15.24
N ILE A 105 7.32 6.70 14.25
CA ILE A 105 7.69 5.69 13.25
C ILE A 105 8.81 4.81 13.81
N GLN A 106 8.65 3.48 13.75
CA GLN A 106 9.60 2.53 14.33
C GLN A 106 10.32 1.65 13.31
N ASN A 107 9.82 1.56 12.09
CA ASN A 107 10.37 0.68 11.08
C ASN A 107 10.68 1.40 9.76
N PHE A 108 11.62 0.82 9.01
CA PHE A 108 12.09 1.40 7.75
C PHE A 108 10.97 1.52 6.70
N TYR A 109 10.07 0.54 6.65
CA TYR A 109 8.90 0.62 5.77
C TYR A 109 8.06 1.87 6.07
N GLY A 110 7.69 2.09 7.33
CA GLY A 110 6.93 3.27 7.75
C GLY A 110 7.67 4.57 7.42
N MET A 111 8.99 4.63 7.69
CA MET A 111 9.84 5.78 7.34
C MET A 111 9.82 6.04 5.84
N SER A 112 9.98 5.01 5.01
CA SER A 112 9.99 5.13 3.56
C SER A 112 8.66 5.67 3.01
N LYS A 113 7.54 5.25 3.59
CA LYS A 113 6.21 5.74 3.21
C LYS A 113 5.96 7.17 3.70
N ALA A 114 6.43 7.54 4.89
CA ALA A 114 6.37 8.92 5.37
C ALA A 114 7.20 9.88 4.50
N ILE A 115 8.36 9.42 3.98
CA ILE A 115 9.15 10.18 3.02
C ILE A 115 8.39 10.35 1.71
N MET A 116 7.76 9.30 1.16
CA MET A 116 6.90 9.40 -0.02
C MET A 116 5.80 10.45 0.17
N GLU A 117 5.08 10.41 1.30
CA GLU A 117 4.05 11.41 1.62
C GLU A 117 4.63 12.82 1.59
N LYS A 118 5.76 13.03 2.25
CA LYS A 118 6.42 14.34 2.30
C LYS A 118 6.84 14.83 0.92
N VAL A 119 7.39 13.94 0.09
CA VAL A 119 7.76 14.24 -1.30
C VAL A 119 6.53 14.69 -2.10
N PHE A 120 5.43 13.94 -2.04
CA PHE A 120 4.22 14.27 -2.80
C PHE A 120 3.58 15.57 -2.33
N LEU A 121 3.45 15.78 -1.01
CA LEU A 121 2.88 17.02 -0.49
C LEU A 121 3.76 18.25 -0.79
N SER A 122 5.09 18.08 -0.84
CA SER A 122 5.99 19.15 -1.26
C SER A 122 5.91 19.41 -2.76
N ALA A 123 5.87 18.35 -3.58
CA ALA A 123 5.70 18.45 -5.03
C ALA A 123 4.40 19.17 -5.42
N ASN A 124 3.32 18.97 -4.66
CA ASN A 124 2.06 19.68 -4.84
C ASN A 124 2.19 21.21 -4.74
N LYS A 125 3.11 21.68 -3.89
CA LYS A 125 3.35 23.13 -3.71
C LYS A 125 4.23 23.71 -4.80
N LEU A 126 5.04 22.88 -5.44
CA LEU A 126 6.10 23.30 -6.36
C LEU A 126 5.74 23.09 -7.84
N SER A 127 4.59 22.52 -8.14
CA SER A 127 4.17 22.19 -9.51
C SER A 127 2.69 22.44 -9.78
N LYS A 128 2.31 22.35 -11.06
CA LYS A 128 0.90 22.36 -11.49
C LYS A 128 0.22 21.00 -11.37
N THR A 129 1.00 19.93 -11.20
CA THR A 129 0.47 18.58 -10.93
C THR A 129 -0.04 18.52 -9.51
N ASN A 130 -1.29 18.13 -9.33
CA ASN A 130 -1.88 17.95 -8.02
C ASN A 130 -1.38 16.62 -7.40
N PHE A 131 -1.00 16.68 -6.13
CA PHE A 131 -0.59 15.50 -5.36
C PHE A 131 -1.43 15.40 -4.08
N LEU A 132 -1.81 14.20 -3.74
CA LEU A 132 -2.39 13.86 -2.44
C LEU A 132 -2.00 12.43 -2.06
N CYS A 133 -2.16 12.09 -0.80
CA CYS A 133 -1.96 10.71 -0.32
C CYS A 133 -3.24 10.19 0.34
N VAL A 134 -3.42 8.89 0.30
CA VAL A 134 -4.40 8.18 1.12
C VAL A 134 -3.66 7.27 2.08
N ARG A 135 -4.13 7.18 3.33
CA ARG A 135 -3.50 6.38 4.39
C ARG A 135 -4.55 5.44 4.96
N TYR A 136 -4.21 4.18 5.09
CA TYR A 136 -5.06 3.15 5.69
C TYR A 136 -4.22 2.06 6.36
N GLY A 137 -4.87 1.27 7.21
CA GLY A 137 -4.24 0.18 7.96
C GLY A 137 -4.13 -1.12 7.18
N ASN A 138 -4.26 -2.22 7.89
CA ASN A 138 -4.08 -3.55 7.31
C ASN A 138 -5.28 -3.92 6.44
N VAL A 139 -5.03 -4.11 5.14
CA VAL A 139 -6.04 -4.64 4.22
C VAL A 139 -6.21 -6.13 4.48
N ALA A 140 -7.36 -6.49 5.03
CA ALA A 140 -7.70 -7.88 5.33
C ALA A 140 -7.63 -8.75 4.07
N TRP A 141 -7.09 -9.98 4.21
CA TRP A 141 -6.93 -10.94 3.12
C TRP A 141 -6.00 -10.51 1.98
N SER A 142 -5.27 -9.40 2.12
CA SER A 142 -4.24 -9.06 1.14
C SER A 142 -3.07 -10.06 1.19
N THR A 143 -2.37 -10.22 0.08
CA THR A 143 -1.19 -11.11 -0.02
C THR A 143 -0.17 -10.81 1.08
N GLY A 144 0.22 -11.85 1.84
CA GLY A 144 1.15 -11.73 2.95
C GLY A 144 0.57 -11.07 4.21
N SER A 145 -0.73 -10.76 4.27
CA SER A 145 -1.39 -10.32 5.50
C SER A 145 -1.65 -11.48 6.46
N VAL A 146 -2.01 -11.15 7.69
CA VAL A 146 -2.14 -12.12 8.78
C VAL A 146 -3.15 -13.24 8.48
N PHE A 147 -4.30 -12.92 7.86
CA PHE A 147 -5.34 -13.92 7.63
C PHE A 147 -4.97 -15.03 6.64
N PRO A 148 -4.41 -14.76 5.45
CA PRO A 148 -3.85 -15.80 4.60
C PRO A 148 -2.77 -16.64 5.29
N ILE A 149 -1.88 -16.02 6.06
CA ILE A 149 -0.83 -16.73 6.81
C ILE A 149 -1.43 -17.67 7.85
N TRP A 150 -2.41 -17.21 8.64
CA TRP A 150 -3.11 -18.07 9.60
C TRP A 150 -3.87 -19.20 8.91
N GLN A 151 -4.47 -18.93 7.75
CA GLN A 151 -5.17 -19.96 6.97
C GLN A 151 -4.22 -21.05 6.49
N GLU A 152 -3.02 -20.69 6.03
CA GLU A 152 -2.01 -21.65 5.61
C GLU A 152 -1.48 -22.48 6.80
N MET A 153 -1.16 -21.82 7.92
CA MET A 153 -0.74 -22.50 9.14
C MET A 153 -1.81 -23.46 9.64
N HIS A 154 -3.07 -23.00 9.67
CA HIS A 154 -4.21 -23.81 10.11
C HIS A 154 -4.43 -25.05 9.22
N LYS A 155 -4.34 -24.89 7.88
CA LYS A 155 -4.44 -25.99 6.93
C LYS A 155 -3.34 -27.03 7.12
N LYS A 156 -2.13 -26.59 7.46
CA LYS A 156 -0.95 -27.46 7.56
C LYS A 156 -0.98 -28.34 8.81
N ASN A 157 -1.25 -27.78 9.98
CA ASN A 157 -1.14 -28.51 11.26
C ASN A 157 -2.12 -28.04 12.35
N LYS A 158 -3.12 -27.24 12.01
CA LYS A 158 -4.09 -26.61 12.93
C LYS A 158 -3.46 -25.79 14.08
N MET A 159 -2.17 -25.44 13.96
CA MET A 159 -1.43 -24.62 14.91
C MET A 159 -1.09 -23.27 14.28
N ILE A 160 -1.50 -22.20 14.91
CA ILE A 160 -1.20 -20.81 14.48
C ILE A 160 -0.06 -20.27 15.33
N LEU A 161 1.03 -19.90 14.69
CA LEU A 161 2.12 -19.18 15.34
C LEU A 161 1.81 -17.67 15.23
N THR A 162 1.72 -16.99 16.36
CA THR A 162 1.43 -15.55 16.41
C THR A 162 2.52 -14.79 17.13
N THR A 163 2.91 -13.66 16.54
CA THR A 163 3.74 -12.64 17.18
C THR A 163 2.82 -11.56 17.77
N GLY A 164 3.25 -10.86 18.80
CA GLY A 164 2.57 -9.69 19.34
C GLY A 164 1.05 -9.81 19.53
N PRO A 165 0.54 -10.78 20.30
CA PRO A 165 -0.89 -11.02 20.43
C PRO A 165 -1.66 -9.83 20.99
N TYR A 166 -0.98 -8.96 21.74
CA TYR A 166 -1.56 -7.75 22.34
C TYR A 166 -1.50 -6.52 21.45
N MET A 167 -0.81 -6.61 20.30
CA MET A 167 -0.75 -5.54 19.29
C MET A 167 -2.14 -5.16 18.81
N ARG A 168 -2.39 -3.87 18.68
CA ARG A 168 -3.61 -3.31 18.08
C ARG A 168 -3.34 -2.94 16.64
N ARG A 169 -4.27 -3.34 15.77
CA ARG A 169 -4.18 -3.07 14.33
C ARG A 169 -5.51 -2.55 13.82
N PHE A 170 -5.44 -1.60 12.91
CA PHE A 170 -6.57 -1.19 12.10
C PHE A 170 -6.80 -2.21 10.99
N PHE A 171 -8.06 -2.55 10.76
CA PHE A 171 -8.45 -3.47 9.69
C PHE A 171 -9.37 -2.79 8.69
N PHE A 172 -9.14 -3.12 7.46
CA PHE A 172 -9.75 -2.51 6.30
C PHE A 172 -10.05 -3.62 5.28
N THR A 173 -11.16 -3.56 4.57
CA THR A 173 -11.41 -4.48 3.47
C THR A 173 -10.76 -3.94 2.18
N ALA A 174 -10.63 -4.80 1.17
CA ALA A 174 -10.16 -4.35 -0.14
C ALA A 174 -11.13 -3.33 -0.76
N ASP A 175 -12.44 -3.51 -0.54
CA ASP A 175 -13.46 -2.60 -1.03
C ASP A 175 -13.37 -1.23 -0.33
N ASP A 176 -13.20 -1.19 1.00
CA ASP A 176 -12.97 0.05 1.74
C ASP A 176 -11.72 0.80 1.21
N ALA A 177 -10.64 0.06 0.89
CA ALA A 177 -9.42 0.67 0.34
C ALA A 177 -9.68 1.29 -1.04
N VAL A 178 -10.46 0.61 -1.89
CA VAL A 178 -10.87 1.12 -3.21
C VAL A 178 -11.77 2.34 -3.04
N ASP A 179 -12.73 2.30 -2.13
CA ASP A 179 -13.67 3.40 -1.86
C ASP A 179 -12.97 4.64 -1.32
N LEU A 180 -11.94 4.47 -0.49
CA LEU A 180 -11.11 5.59 -0.04
C LEU A 180 -10.39 6.28 -1.20
N VAL A 181 -9.75 5.49 -2.08
CA VAL A 181 -9.07 6.04 -3.26
C VAL A 181 -10.06 6.72 -4.19
N TYR A 182 -11.25 6.13 -4.39
CA TYR A 182 -12.31 6.71 -5.20
C TYR A 182 -12.84 8.02 -4.59
N THR A 183 -13.03 8.06 -3.28
CA THR A 183 -13.42 9.25 -2.54
C THR A 183 -12.37 10.36 -2.67
N ALA A 184 -11.09 10.01 -2.55
CA ALA A 184 -9.99 10.95 -2.76
C ALA A 184 -9.99 11.52 -4.17
N LEU A 185 -10.21 10.66 -5.18
CA LEU A 185 -10.29 11.05 -6.58
C LEU A 185 -11.48 12.01 -6.84
N LYS A 186 -12.67 11.67 -6.38
CA LYS A 186 -13.87 12.52 -6.57
C LYS A 186 -13.75 13.87 -5.85
N ASN A 187 -13.07 13.92 -4.74
CA ASN A 187 -12.89 15.11 -3.93
C ASN A 187 -11.50 15.75 -4.08
N HIS A 188 -10.70 15.36 -5.09
CA HIS A 188 -9.30 15.78 -5.21
C HIS A 188 -9.08 17.27 -5.07
N LYS A 189 -9.94 18.12 -5.63
CA LYS A 189 -9.85 19.59 -5.51
C LYS A 189 -9.88 20.09 -4.05
N LYS A 190 -10.55 19.38 -3.14
CA LYS A 190 -10.66 19.75 -1.71
C LYS A 190 -9.55 19.15 -0.86
N VAL A 191 -8.97 18.02 -1.31
CA VAL A 191 -7.99 17.23 -0.53
C VAL A 191 -6.59 17.22 -1.14
N THR A 192 -6.38 17.93 -2.26
CA THR A 192 -5.04 18.08 -2.84
C THR A 192 -4.09 18.73 -1.84
N GLY A 193 -2.84 18.28 -1.81
CA GLY A 193 -1.84 18.71 -0.84
C GLY A 193 -2.05 18.17 0.58
N LYS A 194 -2.95 17.19 0.75
CA LYS A 194 -3.28 16.58 2.06
C LYS A 194 -3.13 15.06 2.03
N ILE A 195 -3.15 14.48 3.23
CA ILE A 195 -3.27 13.03 3.45
C ILE A 195 -4.72 12.78 3.87
N LEU A 196 -5.44 11.98 3.10
CA LEU A 196 -6.79 11.54 3.43
C LEU A 196 -6.72 10.22 4.19
N CYS A 197 -7.29 10.20 5.37
CA CYS A 197 -7.36 9.03 6.23
C CYS A 197 -8.81 8.78 6.63
N PRO A 198 -9.32 7.54 6.51
CA PRO A 198 -10.67 7.22 6.98
C PRO A 198 -10.65 6.96 8.48
N GLU A 199 -11.77 7.08 9.12
CA GLU A 199 -11.97 6.50 10.44
C GLU A 199 -11.98 4.98 10.32
N MET A 200 -11.12 4.30 11.10
CA MET A 200 -11.01 2.84 11.08
C MET A 200 -11.16 2.25 12.47
N ARG A 201 -11.79 1.08 12.53
CA ARG A 201 -11.87 0.30 13.76
C ARG A 201 -10.57 -0.45 13.99
N SER A 202 -10.09 -0.47 15.24
CA SER A 202 -8.94 -1.26 15.63
C SER A 202 -9.35 -2.47 16.46
N SER A 203 -8.52 -3.51 16.43
CA SER A 203 -8.70 -4.70 17.27
C SER A 203 -7.35 -5.23 17.73
N ARG A 204 -7.32 -5.83 18.92
CA ARG A 204 -6.15 -6.59 19.36
C ARG A 204 -6.07 -7.89 18.57
N MET A 205 -4.86 -8.27 18.20
CA MET A 205 -4.62 -9.50 17.43
C MET A 205 -5.12 -10.74 18.14
N ILE A 206 -5.00 -10.79 19.48
CA ILE A 206 -5.48 -11.92 20.30
C ILE A 206 -7.01 -12.08 20.22
N ASP A 207 -7.75 -10.98 20.14
CA ASP A 207 -9.22 -11.06 20.10
C ASP A 207 -9.69 -11.63 18.76
N ILE A 208 -9.06 -11.22 17.66
CA ILE A 208 -9.31 -11.79 16.33
C ILE A 208 -8.90 -13.27 16.29
N LEU A 209 -7.76 -13.61 16.88
CA LEU A 209 -7.28 -14.98 16.91
C LEU A 209 -8.23 -15.90 17.70
N LYS A 210 -8.76 -15.45 18.84
CA LYS A 210 -9.79 -16.19 19.60
C LYS A 210 -11.04 -16.43 18.77
N VAL A 211 -11.52 -15.43 18.02
CA VAL A 211 -12.65 -15.59 17.08
C VAL A 211 -12.33 -16.60 16.00
N TRP A 212 -11.11 -16.54 15.44
CA TRP A 212 -10.64 -17.51 14.45
C TRP A 212 -10.69 -18.94 14.98
N ILE A 213 -10.06 -19.19 16.14
CA ILE A 213 -10.04 -20.53 16.77
C ILE A 213 -11.46 -21.02 17.10
N LYS A 214 -12.33 -20.14 17.62
CA LYS A 214 -13.73 -20.49 17.89
C LYS A 214 -14.48 -20.91 16.62
N LYS A 215 -14.17 -20.28 15.47
CA LYS A 215 -14.87 -20.53 14.20
C LYS A 215 -14.32 -21.73 13.44
N PHE A 216 -13.02 -21.91 13.43
CA PHE A 216 -12.33 -22.89 12.59
C PHE A 216 -11.66 -24.03 13.37
N GLY A 217 -11.60 -23.92 14.70
CA GLY A 217 -10.87 -24.85 15.57
C GLY A 217 -9.36 -24.61 15.52
N GLY A 218 -8.60 -25.54 16.09
CA GLY A 218 -7.14 -25.50 16.17
C GLY A 218 -6.65 -24.82 17.45
N GLU A 219 -5.35 -24.58 17.49
CA GLU A 219 -4.64 -23.99 18.63
C GLU A 219 -3.72 -22.87 18.17
N TYR A 220 -3.18 -22.09 19.09
CA TYR A 220 -2.15 -21.11 18.78
C TYR A 220 -1.00 -21.15 19.78
N LYS A 221 0.17 -20.73 19.31
CA LYS A 221 1.37 -20.56 20.13
C LYS A 221 1.93 -19.15 19.91
N ILE A 222 2.28 -18.47 20.99
CA ILE A 222 2.95 -17.18 20.95
C ILE A 222 4.43 -17.43 20.65
N VAL A 223 4.95 -16.74 19.66
CA VAL A 223 6.37 -16.75 19.29
C VAL A 223 6.97 -15.35 19.41
N SER A 224 8.28 -15.24 19.29
CA SER A 224 9.01 -13.97 19.41
C SER A 224 8.45 -12.91 18.46
N GLU A 225 8.41 -11.67 18.91
CA GLU A 225 8.07 -10.51 18.09
C GLU A 225 9.08 -10.33 16.96
N ARG A 226 8.62 -9.73 15.87
CA ARG A 226 9.48 -9.40 14.74
C ARG A 226 10.08 -8.02 14.94
N GLU A 227 11.29 -7.82 14.46
CA GLU A 227 11.91 -6.51 14.41
C GLU A 227 11.04 -5.52 13.61
N GLY A 228 10.90 -4.30 14.13
CA GLY A 228 10.07 -3.26 13.53
C GLY A 228 8.57 -3.33 13.84
N ASP A 229 8.09 -4.38 14.54
CA ASP A 229 6.69 -4.44 14.96
C ASP A 229 6.41 -3.42 16.07
N ARG A 230 5.24 -2.74 16.00
CA ARG A 230 4.74 -1.80 17.01
C ARG A 230 3.61 -2.42 17.82
N LEU A 231 3.47 -2.00 19.09
CA LEU A 231 2.32 -2.40 19.91
C LEU A 231 1.01 -1.81 19.35
N ASP A 232 1.02 -0.53 19.06
CA ASP A 232 -0.13 0.21 18.54
C ASP A 232 0.18 0.92 17.22
N GLU A 233 -0.79 0.93 16.31
CA GLU A 233 -0.78 1.76 15.12
C GLU A 233 -1.59 3.04 15.36
N TYR A 234 -1.22 4.13 14.68
CA TYR A 234 -1.85 5.44 14.74
C TYR A 234 -2.22 5.93 13.34
N LEU A 235 -3.15 6.89 13.28
CA LEU A 235 -3.62 7.49 12.03
C LEU A 235 -3.42 9.00 12.01
#